data_7eec34fcb8e09fca5ec0c37b69cbae51
#
_entry.id   7eec34fcb8e09fca5ec0c37b69cbae51
#
_cell.length_a   1.000
_cell.length_b   1.000
_cell.length_c   1.000
_cell.angle_alpha   90.00
_cell.angle_beta   90.00
_cell.angle_gamma   90.00
#
_symmetry.space_group_name_H-M   'P 1'
#
loop_
_entity.id
_entity.type
_entity.pdbx_description
1 polymer ?
#
loop_
_entity_poly.entity_id
_entity_poly.type
_entity_poly.pdbx_seq_one_letter_code
_entity_poly.pdbx_strand_id
1 'polypeptide(L)'
;LSRRQRQMCIRDRINEEVVVVAHDLTPSDTAQLDRNFVKAFVTDIGGRTSHSAIMARSLEIPAIVGTKEITAKVKEGDMLAVNGIEGDVIIDPTEEQKAEFEKAGADYAAQKAEWEKLKNAATVTADGKHFELAANIGTPKDLVGVHNNGGEAVGLYRTEFLYMDSPDF
;
A
#
# COMPACT_ATOMS: atom_id res chain seq x y z
N LEU A 1 7.38 12.96 -25.22
CA LEU A 1 8.21 11.95 -24.50
C LEU A 1 7.61 10.57 -24.68
N SER A 2 8.40 9.61 -25.18
CA SER A 2 7.94 8.24 -25.38
C SER A 2 7.58 7.57 -24.05
N ARG A 3 6.67 6.56 -24.07
CA ARG A 3 6.30 5.78 -22.86
C ARG A 3 7.52 5.24 -22.08
N ARG A 4 8.63 4.93 -22.78
CA ARG A 4 9.89 4.50 -22.16
C ARG A 4 10.58 5.61 -21.36
N GLN A 5 10.51 6.86 -21.79
CA GLN A 5 11.10 7.98 -21.05
C GLN A 5 10.30 8.35 -19.80
N ARG A 6 8.97 8.20 -19.78
CA ARG A 6 8.17 8.37 -18.56
C ARG A 6 8.50 7.31 -17.50
N GLN A 7 8.70 6.05 -17.90
CA GLN A 7 9.16 5.01 -16.98
C GLN A 7 10.60 5.24 -16.47
N MET A 8 11.48 5.80 -17.29
CA MET A 8 12.86 6.13 -16.87
C MET A 8 12.91 7.32 -15.91
N CYS A 9 12.05 8.31 -16.06
CA CYS A 9 11.98 9.45 -15.13
C CYS A 9 11.48 9.04 -13.73
N ILE A 10 10.60 8.06 -13.64
CA ILE A 10 10.14 7.50 -12.35
C ILE A 10 11.28 6.75 -11.64
N ARG A 11 12.22 6.15 -12.39
CA ARG A 11 13.33 5.37 -11.82
C ARG A 11 14.45 6.19 -11.21
N ASP A 12 14.69 7.41 -11.66
CA ASP A 12 15.98 8.05 -11.36
C ASP A 12 15.99 9.09 -10.26
N ARG A 13 14.91 9.72 -9.84
CA ARG A 13 14.89 10.67 -8.70
C ARG A 13 13.47 11.13 -8.33
N ILE A 14 12.75 10.38 -7.55
CA ILE A 14 11.63 10.93 -6.80
C ILE A 14 12.23 11.55 -5.53
N ASN A 15 12.38 12.88 -5.51
CA ASN A 15 12.88 13.65 -4.36
C ASN A 15 11.76 14.47 -3.70
N GLU A 16 10.53 14.30 -4.14
CA GLU A 16 9.34 15.04 -3.72
C GLU A 16 8.22 14.05 -3.39
N GLU A 17 7.27 14.48 -2.59
CA GLU A 17 6.08 13.68 -2.29
C GLU A 17 5.19 13.57 -3.55
N VAL A 18 4.97 12.35 -4.01
CA VAL A 18 4.26 12.09 -5.27
C VAL A 18 3.21 11.00 -5.13
N VAL A 19 2.20 11.08 -6.00
CA VAL A 19 1.29 9.98 -6.31
C VAL A 19 1.75 9.34 -7.63
N VAL A 20 2.03 8.05 -7.60
CA VAL A 20 2.41 7.30 -8.80
C VAL A 20 1.17 6.88 -9.56
N VAL A 21 1.05 7.31 -10.82
CA VAL A 21 -0.04 6.92 -11.71
C VAL A 21 0.51 6.07 -12.84
N ALA A 22 -0.02 4.87 -13.01
CA ALA A 22 0.45 3.92 -14.03
C ALA A 22 -0.71 3.12 -14.62
N HIS A 23 -0.50 2.55 -15.81
CA HIS A 23 -1.46 1.60 -16.37
C HIS A 23 -1.51 0.32 -15.54
N ASP A 24 -0.34 -0.21 -15.18
CA ASP A 24 -0.14 -1.32 -14.26
C ASP A 24 1.21 -1.14 -13.55
N LEU A 25 1.36 -1.76 -12.39
CA LEU A 25 2.62 -1.80 -11.64
C LEU A 25 3.06 -3.25 -11.46
N THR A 26 4.23 -3.55 -12.00
CA THR A 26 4.86 -4.86 -11.82
C THR A 26 5.48 -4.99 -10.43
N PRO A 27 5.78 -6.22 -9.96
CA PRO A 27 6.52 -6.45 -8.72
C PRO A 27 7.83 -5.67 -8.65
N SER A 28 8.57 -5.63 -9.74
CA SER A 28 9.84 -4.92 -9.83
C SER A 28 9.68 -3.41 -9.73
N ASP A 29 8.58 -2.86 -10.25
CA ASP A 29 8.30 -1.43 -10.17
C ASP A 29 7.95 -1.05 -8.72
N THR A 30 7.12 -1.85 -8.06
CA THR A 30 6.68 -1.59 -6.67
C THR A 30 7.80 -1.80 -5.65
N ALA A 31 8.70 -2.75 -5.87
CA ALA A 31 9.84 -3.00 -5.00
C ALA A 31 10.86 -1.84 -4.96
N GLN A 32 10.85 -1.00 -5.99
CA GLN A 32 11.74 0.16 -6.11
C GLN A 32 11.12 1.46 -5.59
N LEU A 33 9.85 1.45 -5.16
CA LEU A 33 9.18 2.64 -4.65
C LEU A 33 9.72 3.00 -3.26
N ASP A 34 10.19 4.24 -3.11
CA ASP A 34 10.59 4.77 -1.81
C ASP A 34 9.36 5.31 -1.07
N ARG A 35 9.02 4.69 0.05
CA ARG A 35 7.89 5.06 0.93
C ARG A 35 7.99 6.48 1.48
N ASN A 36 9.17 7.07 1.52
CA ASN A 36 9.33 8.44 1.99
C ASN A 36 8.73 9.45 1.01
N PHE A 37 8.80 9.13 -0.28
CA PHE A 37 8.36 10.02 -1.35
C PHE A 37 7.04 9.58 -1.98
N VAL A 38 6.81 8.28 -2.15
CA VAL A 38 5.56 7.77 -2.74
C VAL A 38 4.47 7.73 -1.68
N LYS A 39 3.50 8.63 -1.78
CA LYS A 39 2.38 8.75 -0.82
C LYS A 39 1.17 7.92 -1.20
N ALA A 40 0.97 7.67 -2.48
CA ALA A 40 -0.09 6.80 -2.99
C ALA A 40 0.28 6.28 -4.39
N PHE A 41 -0.42 5.25 -4.85
CA PHE A 41 -0.41 4.90 -6.26
C PHE A 41 -1.80 4.55 -6.79
N VAL A 42 -1.99 4.82 -8.08
CA VAL A 42 -3.26 4.62 -8.77
C VAL A 42 -3.00 3.93 -10.11
N THR A 43 -3.74 2.85 -10.41
CA THR A 43 -3.56 2.12 -11.67
C THR A 43 -4.87 1.96 -12.44
N ASP A 44 -4.74 1.90 -13.79
CA ASP A 44 -5.88 1.66 -14.68
C ASP A 44 -6.42 0.25 -14.52
N ILE A 45 -5.53 -0.74 -14.45
CA ILE A 45 -5.89 -2.15 -14.31
C ILE A 45 -5.53 -2.67 -12.92
N GLY A 46 -6.06 -3.82 -12.61
CA GLY A 46 -5.86 -4.48 -11.34
C GLY A 46 -7.15 -4.68 -10.56
N GLY A 47 -7.07 -5.47 -9.51
CA GLY A 47 -8.15 -5.76 -8.60
C GLY A 47 -7.63 -5.98 -7.18
N ARG A 48 -8.51 -6.26 -6.23
CA ARG A 48 -8.17 -6.43 -4.81
C ARG A 48 -7.10 -7.50 -4.54
N THR A 49 -6.97 -8.45 -5.43
CA THR A 49 -6.01 -9.57 -5.38
C THR A 49 -4.85 -9.39 -6.36
N SER A 50 -4.78 -8.27 -7.08
CA SER A 50 -3.65 -7.99 -7.97
C SER A 50 -2.36 -7.83 -7.16
N HIS A 51 -1.24 -8.08 -7.81
CA HIS A 51 0.08 -7.97 -7.19
C HIS A 51 0.31 -6.57 -6.63
N SER A 52 -0.03 -5.53 -7.40
CA SER A 52 0.05 -4.12 -6.98
C SER A 52 -0.78 -3.84 -5.72
N ALA A 53 -2.00 -4.39 -5.60
CA ALA A 53 -2.84 -4.22 -4.41
C ALA A 53 -2.28 -4.94 -3.17
N ILE A 54 -1.66 -6.12 -3.36
CA ILE A 54 -1.01 -6.86 -2.27
C ILE A 54 0.22 -6.10 -1.78
N MET A 55 1.03 -5.61 -2.71
CA MET A 55 2.24 -4.83 -2.39
C MET A 55 1.90 -3.52 -1.68
N ALA A 56 0.83 -2.82 -2.11
CA ALA A 56 0.36 -1.61 -1.43
C ALA A 56 0.08 -1.84 0.05
N ARG A 57 -0.63 -2.93 0.35
CA ARG A 57 -0.94 -3.30 1.74
C ARG A 57 0.32 -3.63 2.53
N SER A 58 1.27 -4.35 1.92
CA SER A 58 2.55 -4.69 2.55
C SER A 58 3.41 -3.45 2.82
N LEU A 59 3.36 -2.47 1.91
CA LEU A 59 4.07 -1.20 2.05
C LEU A 59 3.31 -0.18 2.90
N GLU A 60 2.05 -0.45 3.26
CA GLU A 60 1.15 0.49 3.94
C GLU A 60 0.96 1.82 3.18
N ILE A 61 0.98 1.75 1.84
CA ILE A 61 0.78 2.90 0.95
C ILE A 61 -0.67 2.87 0.44
N PRO A 62 -1.43 3.98 0.51
CA PRO A 62 -2.74 4.08 -0.12
C PRO A 62 -2.66 3.73 -1.59
N ALA A 63 -3.57 2.85 -2.06
CA ALA A 63 -3.59 2.44 -3.45
C ALA A 63 -5.01 2.26 -3.97
N ILE A 64 -5.21 2.73 -5.19
CA ILE A 64 -6.45 2.52 -5.94
C ILE A 64 -6.09 1.84 -7.25
N VAL A 65 -6.73 0.70 -7.50
CA VAL A 65 -6.48 -0.13 -8.68
C VAL A 65 -7.77 -0.33 -9.47
N GLY A 66 -7.65 -0.46 -10.78
CA GLY A 66 -8.80 -0.73 -11.63
C GLY A 66 -9.62 0.50 -12.01
N THR A 67 -9.01 1.68 -12.05
CA THR A 67 -9.69 2.94 -12.45
C THR A 67 -10.05 3.01 -13.94
N LYS A 68 -9.48 2.12 -14.75
CA LYS A 68 -9.64 1.94 -16.21
C LYS A 68 -8.94 3.00 -17.06
N GLU A 69 -8.95 4.26 -16.68
CA GLU A 69 -8.56 5.37 -17.56
C GLU A 69 -7.85 6.53 -16.85
N ILE A 70 -7.34 6.32 -15.64
CA ILE A 70 -6.69 7.40 -14.89
C ILE A 70 -5.46 7.96 -15.63
N THR A 71 -4.70 7.08 -16.29
CA THR A 71 -3.51 7.50 -17.07
C THR A 71 -3.84 8.39 -18.27
N ALA A 72 -5.08 8.33 -18.78
CA ALA A 72 -5.55 9.20 -19.86
C ALA A 72 -6.02 10.57 -19.35
N LYS A 73 -6.43 10.65 -18.07
CA LYS A 73 -7.01 11.86 -17.47
C LYS A 73 -6.01 12.71 -16.73
N VAL A 74 -4.96 12.10 -16.18
CA VAL A 74 -3.95 12.76 -15.34
C VAL A 74 -2.71 13.09 -16.17
N LYS A 75 -2.15 14.27 -15.95
CA LYS A 75 -0.89 14.74 -16.53
C LYS A 75 0.16 14.84 -15.44
N GLU A 76 1.42 14.84 -15.83
CA GLU A 76 2.53 15.09 -14.93
C GLU A 76 2.42 16.50 -14.33
N GLY A 77 2.49 16.61 -13.02
CA GLY A 77 2.34 17.86 -12.27
C GLY A 77 0.93 18.13 -11.76
N ASP A 78 -0.08 17.37 -12.17
CA ASP A 78 -1.45 17.52 -11.64
C ASP A 78 -1.46 17.12 -10.16
N MET A 79 -2.26 17.86 -9.37
CA MET A 79 -2.49 17.51 -7.98
C MET A 79 -3.56 16.43 -7.85
N LEU A 80 -3.28 15.41 -7.04
CA LEU A 80 -4.22 14.31 -6.81
C LEU A 80 -4.53 14.18 -5.32
N ALA A 81 -5.81 14.03 -4.99
CA ALA A 81 -6.26 13.56 -3.69
C ALA A 81 -6.70 12.10 -3.80
N VAL A 82 -6.12 11.24 -2.97
CA VAL A 82 -6.34 9.79 -3.02
C VAL A 82 -6.83 9.28 -1.68
N ASN A 83 -8.02 8.68 -1.64
CA ASN A 83 -8.56 7.99 -0.48
C ASN A 83 -8.60 6.48 -0.74
N GLY A 84 -7.61 5.76 -0.24
CA GLY A 84 -7.50 4.30 -0.40
C GLY A 84 -8.52 3.49 0.40
N ILE A 85 -9.25 4.10 1.34
CA ILE A 85 -10.28 3.44 2.15
C ILE A 85 -11.59 3.40 1.37
N GLU A 86 -12.03 4.56 0.87
CA GLU A 86 -13.27 4.69 0.10
C GLU A 86 -13.10 4.34 -1.37
N GLY A 87 -11.90 4.48 -1.88
CA GLY A 87 -11.56 4.17 -3.28
C GLY A 87 -11.70 5.37 -4.21
N ASP A 88 -11.58 6.59 -3.68
CA ASP A 88 -11.79 7.83 -4.41
C ASP A 88 -10.49 8.49 -4.83
N VAL A 89 -10.46 8.97 -6.09
CA VAL A 89 -9.38 9.78 -6.65
C VAL A 89 -9.98 11.07 -7.21
N ILE A 90 -9.50 12.21 -6.76
CA ILE A 90 -9.89 13.52 -7.28
C ILE A 90 -8.67 14.17 -7.94
N ILE A 91 -8.85 14.58 -9.20
CA ILE A 91 -7.84 15.32 -9.95
C ILE A 91 -8.11 16.82 -9.75
N ASP A 92 -7.07 17.59 -9.43
CA ASP A 92 -7.14 19.02 -9.12
C ASP A 92 -8.20 19.33 -8.04
N PRO A 93 -8.07 18.75 -6.81
CA PRO A 93 -9.06 18.93 -5.76
C PRO A 93 -9.17 20.40 -5.34
N THR A 94 -10.40 20.83 -5.05
CA THR A 94 -10.65 22.14 -4.44
C THR A 94 -10.11 22.16 -3.01
N GLU A 95 -9.94 23.37 -2.42
CA GLU A 95 -9.47 23.50 -1.05
C GLU A 95 -10.40 22.81 -0.03
N GLU A 96 -11.71 22.79 -0.29
CA GLU A 96 -12.68 22.07 0.53
C GLU A 96 -12.46 20.56 0.47
N GLN A 97 -12.26 20.02 -0.75
CA GLN A 97 -11.98 18.60 -0.95
C GLN A 97 -10.63 18.18 -0.35
N LYS A 98 -9.60 19.03 -0.45
CA LYS A 98 -8.31 18.78 0.22
C LYS A 98 -8.50 18.67 1.73
N ALA A 99 -9.21 19.62 2.34
CA ALA A 99 -9.47 19.62 3.77
C ALA A 99 -10.27 18.37 4.22
N GLU A 100 -11.20 17.88 3.40
CA GLU A 100 -11.95 16.65 3.65
C GLU A 100 -11.03 15.42 3.64
N PHE A 101 -10.16 15.30 2.64
CA PHE A 101 -9.21 14.19 2.54
C PHE A 101 -8.14 14.24 3.64
N GLU A 102 -7.66 15.42 4.00
CA GLU A 102 -6.73 15.62 5.13
C GLU A 102 -7.38 15.21 6.46
N LYS A 103 -8.64 15.58 6.67
CA LYS A 103 -9.39 15.14 7.83
C LYS A 103 -9.57 13.64 7.88
N ALA A 104 -9.96 13.00 6.77
CA ALA A 104 -10.07 11.55 6.68
C ALA A 104 -8.73 10.85 6.99
N GLY A 105 -7.62 11.40 6.51
CA GLY A 105 -6.27 10.93 6.84
C GLY A 105 -5.92 11.07 8.32
N ALA A 106 -6.28 12.18 8.94
CA ALA A 106 -6.07 12.43 10.37
C ALA A 106 -6.91 11.47 11.24
N ASP A 107 -8.18 11.27 10.88
CA ASP A 107 -9.07 10.32 11.55
C ASP A 107 -8.55 8.89 11.48
N TYR A 108 -8.05 8.48 10.30
CA TYR A 108 -7.41 7.16 10.13
C TYR A 108 -6.12 7.03 10.96
N ALA A 109 -5.29 8.06 10.98
CA ALA A 109 -4.07 8.06 11.80
C ALA A 109 -4.39 7.97 13.31
N ALA A 110 -5.43 8.66 13.76
CA ALA A 110 -5.91 8.57 15.14
C ALA A 110 -6.41 7.15 15.48
N GLN A 111 -7.19 6.54 14.58
CA GLN A 111 -7.66 5.17 14.73
C GLN A 111 -6.49 4.17 14.74
N LYS A 112 -5.50 4.35 13.87
CA LYS A 112 -4.28 3.52 13.86
C LYS A 112 -3.52 3.63 15.17
N ALA A 113 -3.39 4.83 15.72
CA ALA A 113 -2.74 5.05 17.02
C ALA A 113 -3.49 4.36 18.18
N GLU A 114 -4.82 4.23 18.09
CA GLU A 114 -5.62 3.44 19.04
C GLU A 114 -5.32 1.94 18.92
N TRP A 115 -5.25 1.42 17.69
CA TRP A 115 -4.90 0.02 17.46
C TRP A 115 -3.49 -0.31 17.96
N GLU A 116 -2.56 0.64 17.83
CA GLU A 116 -1.20 0.45 18.34
C GLU A 116 -1.14 0.23 19.86
N LYS A 117 -2.07 0.80 20.62
CA LYS A 117 -2.17 0.55 22.07
C LYS A 117 -2.56 -0.90 22.38
N LEU A 118 -3.24 -1.56 21.45
CA LEU A 118 -3.69 -2.94 21.59
C LEU A 118 -2.64 -3.98 21.22
N LYS A 119 -1.52 -3.60 20.63
CA LYS A 119 -0.45 -4.49 20.18
C LYS A 119 0.00 -5.51 21.23
N ASN A 120 0.09 -5.05 22.47
CA ASN A 120 0.58 -5.86 23.60
C ASN A 120 -0.57 -6.35 24.50
N ALA A 121 -1.82 -6.17 24.08
CA ALA A 121 -2.96 -6.67 24.82
C ALA A 121 -3.04 -8.19 24.68
N ALA A 122 -3.40 -8.87 25.77
CA ALA A 122 -3.60 -10.30 25.71
C ALA A 122 -4.76 -10.66 24.77
N THR A 123 -4.54 -11.65 23.91
CA THR A 123 -5.51 -12.14 22.93
C THR A 123 -6.52 -13.07 23.61
N VAL A 124 -7.45 -12.46 24.38
CA VAL A 124 -8.45 -13.20 25.17
C VAL A 124 -9.86 -12.74 24.82
N THR A 125 -10.80 -13.68 24.86
CA THR A 125 -12.23 -13.39 24.75
C THR A 125 -12.79 -12.82 26.06
N ALA A 126 -14.01 -12.30 26.03
CA ALA A 126 -14.68 -11.76 27.20
C ALA A 126 -14.87 -12.78 28.35
N ASP A 127 -14.92 -14.08 28.04
CA ASP A 127 -14.96 -15.20 29.00
C ASP A 127 -13.56 -15.67 29.46
N GLY A 128 -12.48 -14.96 29.04
CA GLY A 128 -11.10 -15.21 29.46
C GLY A 128 -10.38 -16.30 28.70
N LYS A 129 -10.94 -16.83 27.63
CA LYS A 129 -10.29 -17.86 26.81
C LYS A 129 -9.24 -17.19 25.91
N HIS A 130 -8.01 -17.67 26.01
CA HIS A 130 -6.91 -17.21 25.13
C HIS A 130 -7.03 -17.83 23.73
N PHE A 131 -6.74 -17.00 22.72
CA PHE A 131 -6.62 -17.40 21.33
C PHE A 131 -5.25 -16.98 20.81
N GLU A 132 -4.57 -17.90 20.15
CA GLU A 132 -3.29 -17.64 19.51
C GLU A 132 -3.47 -16.76 18.27
N LEU A 133 -2.75 -15.62 18.23
CA LEU A 133 -2.76 -14.70 17.10
C LEU A 133 -1.69 -15.10 16.10
N ALA A 134 -2.09 -15.80 15.05
CA ALA A 134 -1.20 -16.31 14.02
C ALA A 134 -1.26 -15.47 12.74
N ALA A 135 -0.09 -15.14 12.18
CA ALA A 135 0.05 -14.33 10.98
C ALA A 135 0.33 -15.19 9.73
N ASN A 136 -0.08 -14.68 8.58
CA ASN A 136 0.35 -15.20 7.28
C ASN A 136 1.59 -14.44 6.83
N ILE A 137 2.64 -15.17 6.46
CA ILE A 137 3.90 -14.59 5.96
C ILE A 137 4.24 -15.13 4.56
N GLY A 138 4.95 -14.31 3.77
CA GLY A 138 5.51 -14.70 2.47
C GLY A 138 7.01 -14.89 2.54
N THR A 139 7.69 -14.20 3.45
CA THR A 139 9.14 -14.27 3.63
C THR A 139 9.50 -14.29 5.12
N PRO A 140 10.69 -14.80 5.48
CA PRO A 140 11.16 -14.72 6.87
C PRO A 140 11.31 -13.29 7.39
N LYS A 141 11.49 -12.30 6.52
CA LYS A 141 11.57 -10.88 6.90
C LYS A 141 10.26 -10.35 7.49
N ASP A 142 9.14 -10.93 7.13
CA ASP A 142 7.81 -10.53 7.61
C ASP A 142 7.63 -10.82 9.12
N LEU A 143 8.45 -11.74 9.67
CA LEU A 143 8.43 -12.06 11.11
C LEU A 143 8.68 -10.84 11.99
N VAL A 144 9.47 -9.88 11.53
CA VAL A 144 9.70 -8.63 12.27
C VAL A 144 8.37 -7.86 12.41
N GLY A 145 7.59 -7.79 11.33
CA GLY A 145 6.26 -7.18 11.34
C GLY A 145 5.27 -7.94 12.22
N VAL A 146 5.29 -9.26 12.15
CA VAL A 146 4.45 -10.13 13.00
C VAL A 146 4.71 -9.85 14.48
N HIS A 147 5.97 -9.90 14.89
CA HIS A 147 6.36 -9.66 16.27
C HIS A 147 6.02 -8.23 16.73
N ASN A 148 6.32 -7.24 15.89
CA ASN A 148 6.02 -5.84 16.19
C ASN A 148 4.51 -5.54 16.32
N ASN A 149 3.65 -6.39 15.80
CA ASN A 149 2.18 -6.25 15.89
C ASN A 149 1.54 -7.27 16.86
N GLY A 150 2.31 -7.88 17.74
CA GLY A 150 1.80 -8.78 18.76
C GLY A 150 1.38 -10.16 18.24
N GLY A 151 1.85 -10.55 17.05
CA GLY A 151 1.63 -11.90 16.54
C GLY A 151 2.42 -12.93 17.34
N GLU A 152 1.78 -14.04 17.68
CA GLU A 152 2.32 -15.08 18.55
C GLU A 152 2.85 -16.27 17.74
N ALA A 153 2.31 -16.47 16.52
CA ALA A 153 2.65 -17.61 15.69
C ALA A 153 2.57 -17.31 14.19
N VAL A 154 3.06 -18.24 13.38
CA VAL A 154 2.85 -18.24 11.92
C VAL A 154 1.75 -19.24 11.60
N GLY A 155 0.63 -18.74 11.10
CA GLY A 155 -0.51 -19.55 10.68
C GLY A 155 -0.35 -20.12 9.27
N LEU A 156 0.24 -19.34 8.37
CA LEU A 156 0.50 -19.76 6.99
C LEU A 156 1.81 -19.13 6.49
N TYR A 157 2.70 -19.97 5.97
CA TYR A 157 3.86 -19.54 5.22
C TYR A 157 3.65 -19.78 3.72
N ARG A 158 3.58 -18.70 2.95
CA ARG A 158 3.39 -18.74 1.51
C ARG A 158 4.73 -18.92 0.81
N THR A 159 5.12 -20.15 0.60
CA THR A 159 6.44 -20.53 0.05
C THR A 159 6.58 -20.19 -1.44
N GLU A 160 5.48 -19.90 -2.15
CA GLU A 160 5.51 -19.47 -3.55
C GLU A 160 6.41 -18.24 -3.79
N PHE A 161 6.52 -17.34 -2.81
CA PHE A 161 7.40 -16.17 -2.91
C PHE A 161 8.89 -16.53 -2.92
N LEU A 162 9.27 -17.72 -2.47
CA LEU A 162 10.66 -18.19 -2.54
C LEU A 162 11.08 -18.54 -3.97
N TYR A 163 10.11 -18.92 -4.82
CA TYR A 163 10.36 -19.36 -6.19
C TYR A 163 10.17 -18.23 -7.20
N MET A 164 9.31 -17.24 -6.90
CA MET A 164 9.00 -16.15 -7.84
C MET A 164 10.19 -15.25 -8.12
N ASP A 165 11.14 -15.13 -7.19
CA ASP A 165 12.34 -14.29 -7.33
C ASP A 165 13.60 -15.11 -7.69
N SER A 166 13.49 -16.42 -7.84
CA SER A 166 14.62 -17.29 -8.20
C SER A 166 14.68 -17.51 -9.72
N PRO A 167 15.79 -17.18 -10.39
CA PRO A 167 15.95 -17.44 -11.81
C PRO A 167 16.14 -18.92 -12.14
N ASP A 168 16.45 -19.76 -11.15
CA ASP A 168 16.69 -21.19 -11.27
C ASP A 168 15.93 -21.98 -10.19
N PHE A 169 15.43 -23.16 -10.59
CA PHE A 169 14.86 -24.17 -9.71
C PHE A 169 15.94 -25.09 -9.17
#